data_23db654dac6b27b1360021e1b93abce6
#
_entry.id   23db654dac6b27b1360021e1b93abce6
#
_cell.length_a   1.000
_cell.length_b   1.000
_cell.length_c   1.000
_cell.angle_alpha   90.00
_cell.angle_beta   90.00
_cell.angle_gamma   90.00
#
_symmetry.space_group_name_H-M   'P 1'
#
loop_
_entity.id
_entity.type
_entity.pdbx_description
1 polymer ?
#
loop_
_entity_poly.entity_id
_entity_poly.type
_entity_poly.pdbx_seq_one_letter_code
_entity_poly.pdbx_strand_id
1 'polypeptide(L)'
;MSKLNALSMIGQSIWFDYIQRSLIDEGKLQKLINLGIRGVTSNPTIFEKAIAGSNDYDGLIGAMSEAEASEDQIYEALSLEDVGEAADLFLPLYESSEGVDGFVSIEVNPNLAFDTIGTIAEAKRFFDLLNRPNIMIKVPATREGIPAIKELIGSGINVNATLMFGEKHYRDVSEAYIGAVSYTHLTLPTN
;
A
#
# COMPACT_ATOMS: atom_id res chain seq x y z
N MET A 1 -6.68 17.83 -21.72
CA MET A 1 -6.45 17.58 -20.28
C MET A 1 -7.60 16.73 -19.76
N SER A 2 -7.33 15.60 -19.09
CA SER A 2 -8.39 14.77 -18.50
C SER A 2 -9.02 15.48 -17.28
N LYS A 3 -10.23 15.07 -16.88
CA LYS A 3 -10.84 15.58 -15.64
C LYS A 3 -10.03 15.21 -14.41
N LEU A 4 -9.34 14.05 -14.41
CA LEU A 4 -8.47 13.60 -13.33
C LEU A 4 -7.23 14.51 -13.20
N ASN A 5 -6.62 14.90 -14.32
CA ASN A 5 -5.50 15.85 -14.30
C ASN A 5 -5.95 17.23 -13.79
N ALA A 6 -7.17 17.66 -14.09
CA ALA A 6 -7.69 18.93 -13.56
C ALA A 6 -7.87 18.85 -12.02
N LEU A 7 -8.25 17.70 -11.47
CA LEU A 7 -8.31 17.49 -10.02
C LEU A 7 -6.92 17.52 -9.38
N SER A 8 -5.92 16.94 -10.03
CA SER A 8 -4.53 16.99 -9.52
C SER A 8 -4.01 18.42 -9.42
N MET A 9 -4.39 19.31 -10.35
CA MET A 9 -3.99 20.73 -10.32
C MET A 9 -4.56 21.53 -9.12
N ILE A 10 -5.61 21.02 -8.48
CA ILE A 10 -6.18 21.62 -7.27
C ILE A 10 -5.82 20.82 -6.00
N GLY A 11 -4.77 20.00 -6.07
CA GLY A 11 -4.23 19.29 -4.94
C GLY A 11 -4.95 17.98 -4.58
N GLN A 12 -5.69 17.38 -5.52
CA GLN A 12 -6.36 16.09 -5.30
C GLN A 12 -5.61 14.96 -6.00
N SER A 13 -5.18 13.96 -5.24
CA SER A 13 -4.63 12.70 -5.75
C SER A 13 -5.72 11.64 -5.85
N ILE A 14 -6.10 11.28 -7.07
CA ILE A 14 -7.13 10.27 -7.31
C ILE A 14 -6.47 8.90 -7.41
N TRP A 15 -6.87 8.00 -6.52
CA TRP A 15 -6.38 6.64 -6.46
C TRP A 15 -7.38 5.65 -7.03
N PHE A 16 -6.86 4.55 -7.59
CA PHE A 16 -7.65 3.45 -8.11
C PHE A 16 -7.75 2.35 -7.05
N ASP A 17 -8.97 2.05 -6.61
CA ASP A 17 -9.22 1.06 -5.55
C ASP A 17 -9.49 -0.31 -6.16
N TYR A 18 -8.51 -0.81 -6.91
CA TYR A 18 -8.54 -2.13 -7.53
C TYR A 18 -7.16 -2.52 -8.05
N ILE A 19 -6.82 -3.82 -7.96
CA ILE A 19 -5.63 -4.42 -8.55
C ILE A 19 -5.95 -5.82 -9.05
N GLN A 20 -5.39 -6.20 -10.18
CA GLN A 20 -5.48 -7.52 -10.79
C GLN A 20 -4.36 -7.68 -11.80
N ARG A 21 -3.82 -8.87 -11.96
CA ARG A 21 -2.69 -9.16 -12.85
C ARG A 21 -2.93 -8.74 -14.30
N SER A 22 -4.06 -9.13 -14.88
CA SER A 22 -4.40 -8.73 -16.27
C SER A 22 -4.54 -7.23 -16.47
N LEU A 23 -4.86 -6.44 -15.41
CA LEU A 23 -4.86 -4.99 -15.47
C LEU A 23 -3.45 -4.44 -15.72
N ILE A 24 -2.44 -5.11 -15.17
CA ILE A 24 -1.02 -4.77 -15.30
C ILE A 24 -0.51 -5.28 -16.66
N ASP A 25 -0.62 -6.57 -16.92
CA ASP A 25 -0.09 -7.27 -18.11
C ASP A 25 -0.63 -6.71 -19.43
N GLU A 26 -1.91 -6.37 -19.48
CA GLU A 26 -2.54 -5.80 -20.66
C GLU A 26 -2.30 -4.29 -20.84
N GLY A 27 -1.52 -3.68 -19.96
CA GLY A 27 -1.20 -2.24 -19.96
C GLY A 27 -2.40 -1.33 -19.65
N LYS A 28 -3.46 -1.88 -19.06
CA LYS A 28 -4.65 -1.10 -18.66
C LYS A 28 -4.30 -0.15 -17.51
N LEU A 29 -3.48 -0.59 -16.53
CA LEU A 29 -3.04 0.24 -15.42
C LEU A 29 -2.21 1.42 -15.93
N GLN A 30 -1.30 1.20 -16.88
CA GLN A 30 -0.52 2.28 -17.50
C GLN A 30 -1.43 3.32 -18.19
N LYS A 31 -2.50 2.88 -18.85
CA LYS A 31 -3.49 3.81 -19.44
C LYS A 31 -4.20 4.65 -18.39
N LEU A 32 -4.54 4.07 -17.24
CA LEU A 32 -5.14 4.80 -16.11
C LEU A 32 -4.19 5.84 -15.52
N ILE A 33 -2.90 5.50 -15.37
CA ILE A 33 -1.86 6.45 -14.95
C ILE A 33 -1.81 7.64 -15.93
N ASN A 34 -1.77 7.37 -17.22
CA ASN A 34 -1.74 8.40 -18.26
C ASN A 34 -3.01 9.27 -18.27
N LEU A 35 -4.16 8.74 -17.84
CA LEU A 35 -5.41 9.49 -17.67
C LEU A 35 -5.40 10.38 -16.43
N GLY A 36 -4.51 10.15 -15.46
CA GLY A 36 -4.36 10.97 -14.28
C GLY A 36 -4.65 10.28 -12.95
N ILE A 37 -4.69 8.95 -12.92
CA ILE A 37 -4.65 8.19 -11.65
C ILE A 37 -3.26 8.40 -11.03
N ARG A 38 -3.22 8.60 -9.71
CA ARG A 38 -2.03 9.00 -8.94
C ARG A 38 -1.53 7.95 -7.98
N GLY A 39 -2.30 6.90 -7.74
CA GLY A 39 -1.92 5.77 -6.89
C GLY A 39 -2.90 4.63 -7.01
N VAL A 40 -2.53 3.49 -6.44
CA VAL A 40 -3.37 2.29 -6.36
C VAL A 40 -3.44 1.84 -4.90
N THR A 41 -4.61 1.41 -4.49
CA THR A 41 -4.78 0.73 -3.20
C THR A 41 -5.33 -0.68 -3.42
N SER A 42 -4.98 -1.56 -2.51
CA SER A 42 -5.45 -2.93 -2.45
C SER A 42 -5.98 -3.27 -1.06
N ASN A 43 -6.72 -4.35 -0.97
CA ASN A 43 -7.13 -4.97 0.28
C ASN A 43 -7.42 -6.46 0.04
N PRO A 44 -7.55 -7.28 1.09
CA PRO A 44 -7.79 -8.72 0.93
C PRO A 44 -9.00 -9.07 0.07
N THR A 45 -10.10 -8.34 0.21
CA THR A 45 -11.33 -8.59 -0.58
C THR A 45 -11.12 -8.31 -2.08
N ILE A 46 -10.30 -7.32 -2.42
CA ILE A 46 -9.95 -7.02 -3.83
C ILE A 46 -9.15 -8.18 -4.41
N PHE A 47 -8.12 -8.65 -3.72
CA PHE A 47 -7.32 -9.78 -4.18
C PHE A 47 -8.11 -11.08 -4.25
N GLU A 48 -8.94 -11.38 -3.24
CA GLU A 48 -9.83 -12.54 -3.27
C GLU A 48 -10.70 -12.56 -4.54
N LYS A 49 -11.33 -11.43 -4.86
CA LYS A 49 -12.16 -11.31 -6.07
C LYS A 49 -11.33 -11.39 -7.36
N ALA A 50 -10.15 -10.83 -7.40
CA ALA A 50 -9.27 -10.88 -8.56
C ALA A 50 -8.81 -12.32 -8.83
N ILE A 51 -8.37 -13.03 -7.79
CA ILE A 51 -7.92 -14.42 -7.86
C ILE A 51 -9.07 -15.36 -8.24
N ALA A 52 -10.21 -15.27 -7.53
CA ALA A 52 -11.36 -16.14 -7.79
C ALA A 52 -12.08 -15.82 -9.12
N GLY A 53 -11.93 -14.61 -9.64
CA GLY A 53 -12.65 -14.14 -10.83
C GLY A 53 -11.90 -14.28 -12.14
N SER A 54 -10.66 -14.79 -12.13
CA SER A 54 -9.85 -14.93 -13.34
C SER A 54 -8.96 -16.18 -13.30
N ASN A 55 -8.37 -16.53 -14.44
CA ASN A 55 -7.37 -17.61 -14.55
C ASN A 55 -5.93 -17.03 -14.53
N ASP A 56 -5.76 -15.75 -14.25
CA ASP A 56 -4.48 -15.04 -14.29
C ASP A 56 -3.47 -15.63 -13.30
N TYR A 57 -3.97 -16.28 -12.25
CA TYR A 57 -3.19 -16.78 -11.13
C TYR A 57 -2.99 -18.31 -11.12
N ASP A 58 -3.69 -19.05 -12.00
CA ASP A 58 -3.73 -20.52 -12.00
C ASP A 58 -2.33 -21.16 -12.07
N GLY A 59 -1.44 -20.59 -12.87
CA GLY A 59 -0.09 -21.11 -13.04
C GLY A 59 0.73 -21.05 -11.75
N LEU A 60 0.72 -19.90 -11.05
CA LEU A 60 1.47 -19.74 -9.80
C LEU A 60 0.82 -20.51 -8.65
N ILE A 61 -0.51 -20.51 -8.57
CA ILE A 61 -1.25 -21.32 -7.58
C ILE A 61 -0.90 -22.80 -7.76
N GLY A 62 -0.90 -23.31 -9.00
CA GLY A 62 -0.55 -24.70 -9.28
C GLY A 62 0.88 -25.04 -8.84
N ALA A 63 1.84 -24.23 -9.24
CA ALA A 63 3.25 -24.44 -8.87
C ALA A 63 3.49 -24.38 -7.36
N MET A 64 2.87 -23.44 -6.65
CA MET A 64 3.01 -23.32 -5.20
C MET A 64 2.26 -24.45 -4.45
N SER A 65 1.12 -24.90 -4.97
CA SER A 65 0.39 -26.05 -4.42
C SER A 65 1.18 -27.35 -4.57
N GLU A 66 1.86 -27.56 -5.69
CA GLU A 66 2.77 -28.70 -5.88
C GLU A 66 3.98 -28.66 -4.90
N ALA A 67 4.39 -27.45 -4.49
CA ALA A 67 5.43 -27.22 -3.48
C ALA A 67 4.89 -27.26 -2.03
N GLU A 68 3.65 -27.72 -1.82
CA GLU A 68 2.99 -27.83 -0.52
C GLU A 68 2.88 -26.49 0.27
N ALA A 69 2.83 -25.34 -0.44
CA ALA A 69 2.63 -24.05 0.19
C ALA A 69 1.20 -23.93 0.76
N SER A 70 1.07 -23.26 1.92
CA SER A 70 -0.25 -22.97 2.50
C SER A 70 -1.01 -21.93 1.70
N GLU A 71 -2.35 -21.88 1.88
CA GLU A 71 -3.20 -20.87 1.25
C GLU A 71 -2.73 -19.43 1.55
N ASP A 72 -2.33 -19.17 2.79
CA ASP A 72 -1.80 -17.85 3.20
C ASP A 72 -0.48 -17.52 2.47
N GLN A 73 0.41 -18.48 2.29
CA GLN A 73 1.65 -18.29 1.54
C GLN A 73 1.40 -18.03 0.07
N ILE A 74 0.45 -18.73 -0.54
CA ILE A 74 0.04 -18.51 -1.93
C ILE A 74 -0.57 -17.11 -2.08
N TYR A 75 -1.53 -16.76 -1.23
CA TYR A 75 -2.14 -15.44 -1.22
C TYR A 75 -1.12 -14.31 -1.08
N GLU A 76 -0.20 -14.44 -0.14
CA GLU A 76 0.85 -13.45 0.10
C GLU A 76 1.76 -13.30 -1.13
N ALA A 77 2.21 -14.40 -1.71
CA ALA A 77 3.08 -14.36 -2.88
C ALA A 77 2.41 -13.65 -4.07
N LEU A 78 1.15 -13.99 -4.36
CA LEU A 78 0.37 -13.36 -5.42
C LEU A 78 0.17 -11.86 -5.18
N SER A 79 -0.15 -11.49 -3.93
CA SER A 79 -0.39 -10.10 -3.56
C SER A 79 0.88 -9.25 -3.64
N LEU A 80 2.01 -9.77 -3.18
CA LEU A 80 3.30 -9.08 -3.23
C LEU A 80 3.79 -8.90 -4.67
N GLU A 81 3.59 -9.91 -5.53
CA GLU A 81 3.96 -9.83 -6.94
C GLU A 81 3.18 -8.72 -7.65
N ASP A 82 1.85 -8.75 -7.59
CA ASP A 82 1.00 -7.75 -8.26
C ASP A 82 1.24 -6.32 -7.72
N VAL A 83 1.41 -6.16 -6.41
CA VAL A 83 1.72 -4.87 -5.79
C VAL A 83 3.10 -4.36 -6.23
N GLY A 84 4.09 -5.25 -6.30
CA GLY A 84 5.43 -4.91 -6.78
C GLY A 84 5.43 -4.44 -8.22
N GLU A 85 4.76 -5.18 -9.11
CA GLU A 85 4.64 -4.80 -10.52
C GLU A 85 3.87 -3.50 -10.72
N ALA A 86 2.78 -3.30 -9.98
CA ALA A 86 2.07 -2.03 -9.99
C ALA A 86 2.95 -0.87 -9.51
N ALA A 87 3.75 -1.08 -8.47
CA ALA A 87 4.67 -0.06 -7.96
C ALA A 87 5.74 0.32 -8.99
N ASP A 88 6.25 -0.65 -9.77
CA ASP A 88 7.19 -0.40 -10.87
C ASP A 88 6.56 0.48 -11.96
N LEU A 89 5.28 0.26 -12.30
CA LEU A 89 4.56 1.10 -13.26
C LEU A 89 4.33 2.53 -12.74
N PHE A 90 4.15 2.71 -11.43
CA PHE A 90 3.97 4.02 -10.81
C PHE A 90 5.28 4.74 -10.47
N LEU A 91 6.42 4.06 -10.49
CA LEU A 91 7.72 4.62 -10.12
C LEU A 91 8.09 5.90 -10.91
N PRO A 92 7.90 5.99 -12.23
CA PRO A 92 8.18 7.22 -12.96
C PRO A 92 7.31 8.41 -12.52
N LEU A 93 6.06 8.16 -12.10
CA LEU A 93 5.20 9.19 -11.54
C LEU A 93 5.69 9.62 -10.15
N TYR A 94 6.10 8.68 -9.31
CA TYR A 94 6.67 8.94 -7.99
C TYR A 94 7.91 9.83 -8.11
N GLU A 95 8.84 9.48 -8.98
CA GLU A 95 10.06 10.26 -9.22
C GLU A 95 9.76 11.66 -9.76
N SER A 96 8.91 11.77 -10.78
CA SER A 96 8.57 13.06 -11.40
C SER A 96 7.73 13.98 -10.51
N SER A 97 7.04 13.44 -9.53
CA SER A 97 6.29 14.18 -8.51
C SER A 97 7.12 14.47 -7.24
N GLU A 98 8.40 14.09 -7.21
CA GLU A 98 9.27 14.23 -6.04
C GLU A 98 8.68 13.55 -4.78
N GLY A 99 8.06 12.38 -4.96
CA GLY A 99 7.47 11.59 -3.88
C GLY A 99 6.11 12.09 -3.37
N VAL A 100 5.43 12.96 -4.11
CA VAL A 100 4.08 13.44 -3.74
C VAL A 100 2.99 12.45 -4.18
N ASP A 101 3.15 11.84 -5.36
CA ASP A 101 2.23 10.88 -5.96
C ASP A 101 2.95 9.59 -6.37
N GLY A 102 2.24 8.65 -6.97
CA GLY A 102 2.83 7.43 -7.54
C GLY A 102 2.97 6.28 -6.54
N PHE A 103 2.21 6.30 -5.46
CA PHE A 103 2.24 5.24 -4.46
C PHE A 103 1.32 4.07 -4.80
N VAL A 104 1.72 2.89 -4.32
CA VAL A 104 0.90 1.67 -4.30
C VAL A 104 0.85 1.15 -2.87
N SER A 105 -0.35 0.86 -2.35
CA SER A 105 -0.49 0.38 -0.98
C SER A 105 -0.96 -1.06 -0.89
N ILE A 106 -0.35 -1.79 0.06
CA ILE A 106 -0.71 -3.14 0.50
C ILE A 106 -1.15 -3.12 1.96
N GLU A 107 -2.22 -3.82 2.29
CA GLU A 107 -2.76 -3.89 3.64
C GLU A 107 -2.11 -5.03 4.44
N VAL A 108 -1.76 -4.76 5.70
CA VAL A 108 -1.38 -5.81 6.66
C VAL A 108 -2.56 -6.78 6.88
N ASN A 109 -2.27 -8.00 7.34
CA ASN A 109 -3.31 -8.99 7.60
C ASN A 109 -4.39 -8.42 8.54
N PRO A 110 -5.67 -8.45 8.16
CA PRO A 110 -6.76 -7.91 8.97
C PRO A 110 -6.85 -8.52 10.38
N ASN A 111 -6.38 -9.75 10.56
CA ASN A 111 -6.33 -10.40 11.87
C ASN A 111 -5.40 -9.69 12.86
N LEU A 112 -4.49 -8.84 12.38
CA LEU A 112 -3.59 -8.02 13.20
C LEU A 112 -4.17 -6.67 13.60
N ALA A 113 -5.42 -6.36 13.22
CA ALA A 113 -6.03 -5.05 13.47
C ALA A 113 -6.05 -4.63 14.95
N PHE A 114 -5.96 -5.58 15.88
CA PHE A 114 -5.90 -5.37 17.33
C PHE A 114 -4.58 -5.82 17.96
N ASP A 115 -3.54 -6.03 17.15
CA ASP A 115 -2.19 -6.40 17.58
C ASP A 115 -1.15 -5.40 17.03
N THR A 116 -0.75 -4.46 17.87
CA THR A 116 0.24 -3.44 17.52
C THR A 116 1.59 -4.06 17.09
N ILE A 117 2.07 -5.06 17.85
CA ILE A 117 3.39 -5.66 17.62
C ILE A 117 3.38 -6.47 16.32
N GLY A 118 2.36 -7.30 16.13
CA GLY A 118 2.18 -8.08 14.91
C GLY A 118 2.05 -7.18 13.68
N THR A 119 1.26 -6.11 13.77
CA THR A 119 1.13 -5.11 12.70
C THR A 119 2.47 -4.48 12.32
N ILE A 120 3.29 -4.06 13.30
CA ILE A 120 4.60 -3.47 13.04
C ILE A 120 5.54 -4.50 12.37
N ALA A 121 5.56 -5.73 12.87
CA ALA A 121 6.43 -6.77 12.35
C ALA A 121 6.10 -7.13 10.90
N GLU A 122 4.80 -7.32 10.59
CA GLU A 122 4.36 -7.63 9.23
C GLU A 122 4.57 -6.45 8.28
N ALA A 123 4.26 -5.24 8.72
CA ALA A 123 4.45 -4.04 7.91
C ALA A 123 5.93 -3.84 7.51
N LYS A 124 6.87 -4.01 8.45
CA LYS A 124 8.31 -3.95 8.17
C LYS A 124 8.71 -5.05 7.18
N ARG A 125 8.25 -6.27 7.40
CA ARG A 125 8.52 -7.41 6.51
C ARG A 125 8.01 -7.17 5.08
N PHE A 126 6.79 -6.68 4.90
CA PHE A 126 6.25 -6.38 3.58
C PHE A 126 7.01 -5.26 2.88
N PHE A 127 7.36 -4.21 3.63
CA PHE A 127 8.13 -3.09 3.09
C PHE A 127 9.51 -3.54 2.61
N ASP A 128 10.19 -4.38 3.40
CA ASP A 128 11.50 -4.95 3.05
C ASP A 128 11.42 -5.91 1.85
N LEU A 129 10.40 -6.77 1.80
CA LEU A 129 10.20 -7.71 0.68
C LEU A 129 9.90 -6.98 -0.63
N LEU A 130 9.06 -5.97 -0.59
CA LEU A 130 8.72 -5.18 -1.78
C LEU A 130 9.87 -4.27 -2.22
N ASN A 131 10.67 -3.77 -1.29
CA ASN A 131 11.90 -2.99 -1.53
C ASN A 131 11.76 -1.93 -2.63
N ARG A 132 10.72 -1.10 -2.54
CA ARG A 132 10.43 0.00 -3.48
C ARG A 132 10.04 1.26 -2.70
N PRO A 133 10.54 2.46 -3.10
CA PRO A 133 10.32 3.69 -2.33
C PRO A 133 8.86 4.17 -2.34
N ASN A 134 8.08 3.75 -3.33
CA ASN A 134 6.69 4.15 -3.53
C ASN A 134 5.67 3.13 -3.00
N ILE A 135 6.10 2.24 -2.13
CA ILE A 135 5.18 1.37 -1.38
C ILE A 135 4.67 2.11 -0.15
N MET A 136 3.38 1.98 0.12
CA MET A 136 2.75 2.32 1.38
C MET A 136 2.20 1.07 2.06
N ILE A 137 2.44 0.93 3.34
CA ILE A 137 1.77 -0.11 4.13
C ILE A 137 0.45 0.43 4.65
N LYS A 138 -0.64 -0.24 4.32
CA LYS A 138 -1.99 0.14 4.74
C LYS A 138 -2.29 -0.47 6.10
N VAL A 139 -2.58 0.40 7.08
CA VAL A 139 -2.79 0.02 8.49
C VAL A 139 -4.13 0.54 8.97
N PRO A 140 -5.01 -0.30 9.56
CA PRO A 140 -6.27 0.14 10.15
C PRO A 140 -6.04 1.12 11.31
N ALA A 141 -6.80 2.22 11.34
CA ALA A 141 -6.74 3.22 12.43
C ALA A 141 -7.52 2.75 13.68
N THR A 142 -7.27 1.52 14.11
CA THR A 142 -7.77 0.98 15.38
C THR A 142 -6.99 1.59 16.55
N ARG A 143 -7.46 1.36 17.76
CA ARG A 143 -6.75 1.78 18.98
C ARG A 143 -5.32 1.23 19.02
N GLU A 144 -5.13 -0.01 18.58
CA GLU A 144 -3.86 -0.73 18.53
C GLU A 144 -3.07 -0.39 17.26
N GLY A 145 -3.75 -0.03 16.16
CA GLY A 145 -3.14 0.38 14.90
C GLY A 145 -2.47 1.75 14.96
N ILE A 146 -3.01 2.70 15.74
CA ILE A 146 -2.47 4.06 15.86
C ILE A 146 -1.02 4.08 16.38
N PRO A 147 -0.65 3.34 17.46
CA PRO A 147 0.75 3.21 17.86
C PRO A 147 1.63 2.57 16.79
N ALA A 148 1.11 1.59 16.03
CA ALA A 148 1.84 0.98 14.93
C ALA A 148 2.12 1.98 13.80
N ILE A 149 1.12 2.79 13.41
CA ILE A 149 1.28 3.88 12.44
C ILE A 149 2.40 4.82 12.86
N LYS A 150 2.42 5.25 14.12
CA LYS A 150 3.47 6.13 14.66
C LYS A 150 4.86 5.52 14.53
N GLU A 151 5.02 4.27 14.95
CA GLU A 151 6.30 3.56 14.91
C GLU A 151 6.80 3.38 13.47
N LEU A 152 5.91 2.98 12.56
CA LEU A 152 6.24 2.75 11.14
C LEU A 152 6.69 4.04 10.46
N ILE A 153 5.96 5.14 10.64
CA ILE A 153 6.35 6.45 10.10
C ILE A 153 7.68 6.90 10.69
N GLY A 154 7.88 6.73 12.00
CA GLY A 154 9.14 7.02 12.68
C GLY A 154 10.32 6.17 12.21
N SER A 155 10.04 5.00 11.63
CA SER A 155 11.04 4.11 11.01
C SER A 155 11.26 4.40 9.50
N GLY A 156 10.63 5.43 8.93
CA GLY A 156 10.77 5.80 7.52
C GLY A 156 9.90 4.99 6.56
N ILE A 157 8.90 4.27 7.06
CA ILE A 157 7.96 3.50 6.23
C ILE A 157 6.76 4.38 5.90
N ASN A 158 6.39 4.45 4.62
CA ASN A 158 5.18 5.13 4.19
C ASN A 158 3.94 4.37 4.66
N VAL A 159 3.01 5.06 5.28
CA VAL A 159 1.78 4.46 5.84
C VAL A 159 0.54 5.07 5.20
N ASN A 160 -0.40 4.20 4.80
CA ASN A 160 -1.76 4.56 4.42
C ASN A 160 -2.71 4.18 5.57
N ALA A 161 -3.08 5.16 6.41
CA ALA A 161 -4.04 4.92 7.48
C ALA A 161 -5.45 4.71 6.92
N THR A 162 -6.07 3.57 7.22
CA THR A 162 -7.38 3.20 6.70
C THR A 162 -8.42 3.01 7.82
N LEU A 163 -9.69 2.87 7.45
CA LEU A 163 -10.83 2.70 8.36
C LEU A 163 -10.99 3.86 9.36
N MET A 164 -10.72 5.06 8.91
CA MET A 164 -10.77 6.29 9.70
C MET A 164 -12.06 7.06 9.35
N PHE A 165 -13.13 6.84 10.10
CA PHE A 165 -14.46 7.39 9.79
C PHE A 165 -14.95 8.43 10.82
N GLY A 166 -14.22 8.65 11.90
CA GLY A 166 -14.61 9.57 12.97
C GLY A 166 -13.59 10.67 13.20
N GLU A 167 -14.03 11.86 13.62
CA GLU A 167 -13.13 12.98 13.94
C GLU A 167 -12.06 12.61 14.98
N LYS A 168 -12.45 11.83 15.99
CA LYS A 168 -11.50 11.35 17.01
C LYS A 168 -10.39 10.49 16.39
N HIS A 169 -10.73 9.55 15.52
CA HIS A 169 -9.74 8.70 14.84
C HIS A 169 -8.79 9.54 13.97
N TYR A 170 -9.32 10.52 13.23
CA TYR A 170 -8.52 11.44 12.43
C TYR A 170 -7.52 12.22 13.31
N ARG A 171 -7.97 12.74 14.45
CA ARG A 171 -7.12 13.47 15.40
C ARG A 171 -6.02 12.56 15.95
N ASP A 172 -6.39 11.37 16.43
CA ASP A 172 -5.44 10.42 17.01
C ASP A 172 -4.35 10.00 15.99
N VAL A 173 -4.72 9.76 14.72
CA VAL A 173 -3.78 9.46 13.63
C VAL A 173 -2.90 10.67 13.30
N SER A 174 -3.48 11.87 13.26
CA SER A 174 -2.72 13.10 12.99
C SER A 174 -1.68 13.36 14.09
N GLU A 175 -2.04 13.16 15.36
CA GLU A 175 -1.12 13.28 16.50
C GLU A 175 -0.01 12.22 16.43
N ALA A 176 -0.34 11.00 16.04
CA ALA A 176 0.64 9.93 15.84
C ALA A 176 1.64 10.28 14.74
N TYR A 177 1.16 10.81 13.60
CA TYR A 177 1.99 11.28 12.50
C TYR A 177 2.92 12.42 12.93
N ILE A 178 2.37 13.49 13.52
CA ILE A 178 3.15 14.64 13.99
C ILE A 178 4.21 14.20 14.99
N GLY A 179 3.84 13.32 15.93
CA GLY A 179 4.77 12.79 16.92
C GLY A 179 5.89 11.94 16.32
N ALA A 180 5.62 11.18 15.26
CA ALA A 180 6.63 10.38 14.55
C ALA A 180 7.61 11.29 13.79
N VAL A 181 7.10 12.25 13.01
CA VAL A 181 7.91 13.17 12.21
C VAL A 181 8.77 14.09 13.10
N SER A 182 8.20 14.58 14.22
CA SER A 182 8.97 15.39 15.17
C SER A 182 10.15 14.62 15.76
N TYR A 183 9.98 13.34 16.06
CA TYR A 183 11.05 12.49 16.58
C TYR A 183 12.18 12.31 15.54
N THR A 184 11.85 12.01 14.29
CA THR A 184 12.83 11.82 13.22
C THR A 184 13.64 13.10 12.92
N HIS A 185 13.01 14.27 12.95
CA HIS A 185 13.69 15.53 12.70
C HIS A 185 14.53 16.03 13.89
N LEU A 186 14.16 15.71 15.13
CA LEU A 186 14.88 16.13 16.34
C LEU A 186 16.07 15.22 16.68
N THR A 187 16.10 13.98 16.15
CA THR A 187 17.15 13.00 16.44
C THR A 187 18.18 12.83 15.34
N LEU A 188 18.06 13.54 14.22
CA LEU A 188 19.12 13.57 13.22
C LEU A 188 20.38 14.20 13.84
N PRO A 189 21.55 13.52 13.79
CA PRO A 189 22.79 14.12 14.27
C PRO A 189 23.06 15.37 13.44
N THR A 190 23.20 16.50 14.10
CA THR A 190 23.76 17.73 13.52
C THR A 190 25.23 17.44 13.27
N ASN A 191 25.56 17.03 12.05
CA ASN A 191 26.93 16.99 11.57
C ASN A 191 27.39 18.41 11.21
#